data_ad301bbc39993414c19b8a76df6cb39d
#
_entry.id   ad301bbc39993414c19b8a76df6cb39d
#
_cell.length_a   1.000
_cell.length_b   1.000
_cell.length_c   1.000
_cell.angle_alpha   90.00
_cell.angle_beta   90.00
_cell.angle_gamma   90.00
#
_symmetry.space_group_name_H-M   'P 1'
#
loop_
_entity.id
_entity.type
_entity.pdbx_description
1 polymer ?
#
loop_
_entity_poly.entity_id
_entity_poly.type
_entity_poly.pdbx_seq_one_letter_code
_entity_poly.pdbx_strand_id
1 'polypeptide(L)'
;EPIKMLRIKKLDIFIVKSFLMLFIGTFFICLFIFMMQFLWRYVDELVGKGLEMSVMAQFFFYSALTLVPVSLPLAVLLASLITFGNFGERYELLAMKAAGISLLKIMRPLAFFVCGLVGVSFYFQNVVGPIAQAKLGTLILSMKQKSPELDIPEGVFYSEIKDYNLKVAKKNRKTGMLYDVLIYSMKDGFEKARIIYADSGRLEMTADKQHLWLHLYSGDLFENLKAQSMKSENVPYRREEFREKHSIIEFNSDFNMVDGEIMGKQSSAKDMAQLQSSIDSMTVVGDSIGRQYYREVAEGNFRPSYGLTKEDTVKIEKADIHEYNVDSLYEVASLTQKQKVLSSAVSRAENVANDLGFKKFTMENNDYSIRKHKTEWHKKITISLSCLLFFFIGAPLGGIIRKGGLGMPVIVSVLVFIIYYIIDNTGYKMARDGKWIVWMGMWTSSAVLAPLGVFLTYKSNKDSVVLNADAYINWFKKIMGIRSVRHIFKKEVIIHDPDYPRLT
;
A
#
# COMPACT_ATOMS: atom_id res chain seq x y z
N GLU A 1 -6.66 -46.07 -21.68
CA GLU A 1 -5.42 -46.22 -20.90
C GLU A 1 -5.74 -45.97 -19.43
N PRO A 2 -5.45 -46.92 -18.52
CA PRO A 2 -5.75 -46.72 -17.11
C PRO A 2 -4.85 -45.64 -16.55
N ILE A 3 -5.45 -44.67 -15.84
CA ILE A 3 -4.79 -43.68 -15.04
C ILE A 3 -3.75 -44.37 -14.18
N LYS A 4 -2.45 -44.29 -14.52
CA LYS A 4 -1.35 -44.78 -13.69
C LYS A 4 -1.46 -44.09 -12.34
N MET A 5 -2.05 -44.71 -11.34
CA MET A 5 -2.03 -44.28 -9.96
C MET A 5 -0.59 -43.82 -9.61
N LEU A 6 -0.45 -42.59 -9.14
CA LEU A 6 0.79 -42.00 -8.65
C LEU A 6 1.33 -42.90 -7.51
N ARG A 7 2.18 -43.88 -7.85
CA ARG A 7 2.83 -44.75 -6.87
C ARG A 7 3.87 -43.88 -6.13
N ILE A 8 3.49 -43.36 -4.98
CA ILE A 8 4.36 -42.58 -4.10
C ILE A 8 5.56 -43.45 -3.72
N LYS A 9 6.77 -43.03 -4.11
CA LYS A 9 8.02 -43.73 -3.80
C LYS A 9 8.55 -43.27 -2.44
N LYS A 10 9.27 -44.16 -1.75
CA LYS A 10 9.94 -43.81 -0.49
C LYS A 10 10.81 -42.56 -0.60
N LEU A 11 11.44 -42.35 -1.78
CA LEU A 11 12.23 -41.14 -2.09
C LEU A 11 11.39 -39.87 -2.09
N ASP A 12 10.17 -39.93 -2.67
CA ASP A 12 9.27 -38.76 -2.73
C ASP A 12 8.86 -38.33 -1.30
N ILE A 13 8.56 -39.30 -0.44
CA ILE A 13 8.22 -39.05 0.97
C ILE A 13 9.41 -38.47 1.72
N PHE A 14 10.63 -38.97 1.49
CA PHE A 14 11.82 -38.46 2.12
C PHE A 14 12.06 -36.97 1.74
N ILE A 15 11.94 -36.63 0.47
CA ILE A 15 12.14 -35.27 -0.04
C ILE A 15 11.08 -34.31 0.55
N VAL A 16 9.79 -34.73 0.51
CA VAL A 16 8.68 -33.91 1.05
C VAL A 16 8.82 -33.74 2.56
N LYS A 17 9.15 -34.79 3.30
CA LYS A 17 9.33 -34.72 4.76
C LYS A 17 10.47 -33.77 5.14
N SER A 18 11.61 -33.86 4.44
CA SER A 18 12.76 -32.96 4.66
C SER A 18 12.42 -31.49 4.39
N PHE A 19 11.69 -31.24 3.30
CA PHE A 19 11.22 -29.90 2.96
C PHE A 19 10.18 -29.37 3.97
N LEU A 20 9.18 -30.18 4.33
CA LEU A 20 8.09 -29.77 5.21
C LEU A 20 8.59 -29.35 6.59
N MET A 21 9.54 -30.08 7.15
CA MET A 21 10.14 -29.74 8.45
C MET A 21 10.82 -28.36 8.41
N LEU A 22 11.58 -28.09 7.35
CA LEU A 22 12.24 -26.80 7.15
C LEU A 22 11.23 -25.70 6.82
N PHE A 23 10.24 -26.01 5.99
CA PHE A 23 9.20 -25.05 5.59
C PHE A 23 8.39 -24.55 6.78
N ILE A 24 7.97 -25.40 7.70
CA ILE A 24 7.24 -24.98 8.91
C ILE A 24 8.11 -24.02 9.73
N GLY A 25 9.37 -24.38 9.98
CA GLY A 25 10.29 -23.53 10.73
C GLY A 25 10.52 -22.18 10.06
N THR A 26 10.85 -22.18 8.76
CA THR A 26 11.10 -20.94 8.00
C THR A 26 9.84 -20.09 7.87
N PHE A 27 8.66 -20.69 7.76
CA PHE A 27 7.38 -19.97 7.70
C PHE A 27 7.12 -19.16 8.97
N PHE A 28 7.28 -19.78 10.14
CA PHE A 28 7.10 -19.06 11.41
C PHE A 28 8.15 -17.96 11.62
N ILE A 29 9.40 -18.20 11.21
CA ILE A 29 10.46 -17.19 11.26
C ILE A 29 10.10 -16.01 10.34
N CYS A 30 9.69 -16.25 9.10
CA CYS A 30 9.29 -15.20 8.16
C CYS A 30 8.06 -14.44 8.66
N LEU A 31 7.04 -15.15 9.16
CA LEU A 31 5.85 -14.54 9.73
C LEU A 31 6.20 -13.64 10.92
N PHE A 32 7.07 -14.11 11.81
CA PHE A 32 7.54 -13.33 12.95
C PHE A 32 8.29 -12.05 12.52
N ILE A 33 9.17 -12.15 11.54
CA ILE A 33 9.91 -10.98 11.01
C ILE A 33 8.94 -9.95 10.43
N PHE A 34 7.99 -10.38 9.58
CA PHE A 34 6.98 -9.48 9.03
C PHE A 34 6.05 -8.91 10.09
N MET A 35 5.72 -9.70 11.11
CA MET A 35 4.92 -9.22 12.24
C MET A 35 5.66 -8.17 13.05
N MET A 36 6.97 -8.33 13.32
CA MET A 36 7.78 -7.31 13.98
C MET A 36 7.87 -6.03 13.15
N GLN A 37 8.06 -6.13 11.83
CA GLN A 37 8.04 -4.99 10.92
C GLN A 37 6.67 -4.28 10.92
N PHE A 38 5.59 -5.04 10.97
CA PHE A 38 4.23 -4.50 11.02
C PHE A 38 3.98 -3.78 12.36
N LEU A 39 4.35 -4.40 13.48
CA LEU A 39 4.20 -3.83 14.82
C LEU A 39 4.94 -2.51 14.98
N TRP A 40 6.15 -2.40 14.41
CA TRP A 40 6.93 -1.17 14.45
C TRP A 40 6.19 0.03 13.85
N ARG A 41 5.32 -0.22 12.88
CA ARG A 41 4.48 0.82 12.27
C ARG A 41 3.37 1.33 13.19
N TYR A 42 2.89 0.49 14.10
CA TYR A 42 1.73 0.77 14.97
C TYR A 42 2.11 0.85 16.46
N VAL A 43 3.40 1.04 16.74
CA VAL A 43 3.88 1.10 18.14
C VAL A 43 3.26 2.27 18.89
N ASP A 44 3.08 3.41 18.24
CA ASP A 44 2.49 4.61 18.83
C ASP A 44 1.00 4.43 19.18
N GLU A 45 0.28 3.58 18.42
CA GLU A 45 -1.11 3.25 18.71
C GLU A 45 -1.26 2.18 19.80
N LEU A 46 -0.24 1.37 20.01
CA LEU A 46 -0.28 0.26 20.99
C LEU A 46 0.23 0.66 22.37
N VAL A 47 1.25 1.52 22.43
CA VAL A 47 1.92 1.90 23.69
C VAL A 47 1.27 3.15 24.27
N GLY A 48 1.00 3.13 25.58
CA GLY A 48 0.53 4.28 26.34
C GLY A 48 -0.99 4.51 26.35
N LYS A 49 -1.77 3.77 25.53
CA LYS A 49 -3.24 3.96 25.43
C LYS A 49 -4.08 3.11 26.39
N GLY A 50 -3.45 2.38 27.31
CA GLY A 50 -4.19 1.54 28.27
C GLY A 50 -5.16 0.54 27.63
N LEU A 51 -4.72 -0.09 26.53
CA LEU A 51 -5.53 -1.07 25.80
C LEU A 51 -5.68 -2.36 26.63
N GLU A 52 -6.86 -2.96 26.56
CA GLU A 52 -7.08 -4.26 27.18
C GLU A 52 -6.25 -5.35 26.46
N MET A 53 -5.78 -6.35 27.23
CA MET A 53 -5.01 -7.46 26.68
C MET A 53 -5.79 -8.25 25.60
N SER A 54 -7.10 -8.31 25.72
CA SER A 54 -8.00 -8.93 24.73
C SER A 54 -7.94 -8.23 23.37
N VAL A 55 -7.92 -6.90 23.37
CA VAL A 55 -7.82 -6.08 22.15
C VAL A 55 -6.44 -6.22 21.51
N MET A 56 -5.39 -6.22 22.33
CA MET A 56 -4.03 -6.48 21.83
C MET A 56 -3.90 -7.88 21.21
N ALA A 57 -4.43 -8.91 21.88
CA ALA A 57 -4.41 -10.27 21.34
C ALA A 57 -5.16 -10.37 19.99
N GLN A 58 -6.32 -9.71 19.87
CA GLN A 58 -7.06 -9.64 18.61
C GLN A 58 -6.27 -8.91 17.51
N PHE A 59 -5.61 -7.80 17.85
CA PHE A 59 -4.76 -7.06 16.93
C PHE A 59 -3.62 -7.94 16.40
N PHE A 60 -2.89 -8.64 17.26
CA PHE A 60 -1.82 -9.56 16.87
C PHE A 60 -2.36 -10.71 16.00
N PHE A 61 -3.49 -11.28 16.37
CA PHE A 61 -4.11 -12.38 15.64
C PHE A 61 -4.51 -11.97 14.21
N TYR A 62 -5.25 -10.86 14.05
CA TYR A 62 -5.65 -10.39 12.72
C TYR A 62 -4.47 -9.90 11.90
N SER A 63 -3.46 -9.28 12.53
CA SER A 63 -2.21 -8.90 11.87
C SER A 63 -1.49 -10.13 11.31
N ALA A 64 -1.34 -11.19 12.11
CA ALA A 64 -0.73 -12.45 11.67
C ALA A 64 -1.48 -13.04 10.46
N LEU A 65 -2.81 -13.10 10.51
CA LEU A 65 -3.62 -13.62 9.39
C LEU A 65 -3.44 -12.83 8.10
N THR A 66 -3.30 -11.50 8.18
CA THR A 66 -3.07 -10.65 6.99
C THR A 66 -1.67 -10.83 6.41
N LEU A 67 -0.70 -11.24 7.23
CA LEU A 67 0.69 -11.43 6.82
C LEU A 67 1.00 -12.83 6.28
N VAL A 68 0.13 -13.83 6.53
CA VAL A 68 0.31 -15.20 6.03
C VAL A 68 0.58 -15.25 4.52
N PRO A 69 -0.22 -14.63 3.64
CA PRO A 69 -0.01 -14.75 2.20
C PRO A 69 1.31 -14.15 1.71
N VAL A 70 1.84 -13.13 2.39
CA VAL A 70 3.11 -12.50 2.05
C VAL A 70 4.30 -13.32 2.58
N SER A 71 4.11 -13.99 3.72
CA SER A 71 5.15 -14.82 4.34
C SER A 71 5.37 -16.14 3.58
N LEU A 72 4.32 -16.70 2.99
CA LEU A 72 4.38 -18.01 2.31
C LEU A 72 5.40 -18.05 1.17
N PRO A 73 5.44 -17.11 0.22
CA PRO A 73 6.41 -17.13 -0.86
C PRO A 73 7.86 -17.10 -0.36
N LEU A 74 8.16 -16.23 0.60
CA LEU A 74 9.51 -16.13 1.18
C LEU A 74 9.89 -17.41 1.93
N ALA A 75 8.97 -17.98 2.69
CA ALA A 75 9.19 -19.25 3.39
C ALA A 75 9.45 -20.41 2.42
N VAL A 76 8.72 -20.48 1.31
CA VAL A 76 8.95 -21.50 0.25
C VAL A 76 10.33 -21.30 -0.39
N LEU A 77 10.72 -20.06 -0.68
CA LEU A 77 12.04 -19.74 -1.24
C LEU A 77 13.15 -20.20 -0.29
N LEU A 78 13.07 -19.80 0.97
CA LEU A 78 14.07 -20.12 1.98
C LEU A 78 14.11 -21.64 2.27
N ALA A 79 12.95 -22.28 2.45
CA ALA A 79 12.88 -23.72 2.68
C ALA A 79 13.43 -24.53 1.51
N SER A 80 13.14 -24.14 0.26
CA SER A 80 13.67 -24.82 -0.91
C SER A 80 15.16 -24.65 -1.06
N LEU A 81 15.69 -23.42 -0.83
CA LEU A 81 17.12 -23.14 -0.82
C LEU A 81 17.86 -24.01 0.22
N ILE A 82 17.37 -24.05 1.46
CA ILE A 82 17.99 -24.82 2.54
C ILE A 82 17.88 -26.32 2.25
N THR A 83 16.72 -26.81 1.81
CA THR A 83 16.51 -28.25 1.55
C THR A 83 17.46 -28.76 0.46
N PHE A 84 17.49 -28.07 -0.68
CA PHE A 84 18.38 -28.47 -1.79
C PHE A 84 19.85 -28.15 -1.51
N GLY A 85 20.13 -27.11 -0.71
CA GLY A 85 21.45 -26.83 -0.19
C GLY A 85 22.00 -27.98 0.68
N ASN A 86 21.19 -28.45 1.64
CA ASN A 86 21.51 -29.59 2.51
C ASN A 86 21.70 -30.88 1.70
N PHE A 87 20.84 -31.15 0.71
CA PHE A 87 21.03 -32.31 -0.18
C PHE A 87 22.33 -32.20 -0.99
N GLY A 88 22.72 -30.96 -1.38
CA GLY A 88 24.01 -30.72 -2.05
C GLY A 88 25.22 -30.93 -1.13
N GLU A 89 25.18 -30.38 0.08
CA GLU A 89 26.24 -30.43 1.07
C GLU A 89 26.49 -31.87 1.56
N ARG A 90 25.41 -32.65 1.78
CA ARG A 90 25.50 -34.06 2.19
C ARG A 90 25.74 -35.04 1.04
N TYR A 91 25.98 -34.54 -0.18
CA TYR A 91 26.16 -35.36 -1.40
C TYR A 91 24.92 -36.22 -1.76
N GLU A 92 23.80 -36.06 -1.08
CA GLU A 92 22.56 -36.81 -1.36
C GLU A 92 22.04 -36.46 -2.77
N LEU A 93 22.07 -35.17 -3.16
CA LEU A 93 21.70 -34.72 -4.50
C LEU A 93 22.63 -35.32 -5.57
N LEU A 94 23.89 -35.42 -5.29
CA LEU A 94 24.87 -36.02 -6.20
C LEU A 94 24.64 -37.53 -6.35
N ALA A 95 24.38 -38.23 -5.25
CA ALA A 95 24.04 -39.66 -5.28
C ALA A 95 22.77 -39.94 -6.09
N MET A 96 21.73 -39.15 -5.91
CA MET A 96 20.48 -39.26 -6.70
C MET A 96 20.73 -39.02 -8.20
N LYS A 97 21.55 -38.04 -8.56
CA LYS A 97 21.95 -37.78 -9.96
C LYS A 97 22.82 -38.89 -10.55
N ALA A 98 23.74 -39.39 -9.79
CA ALA A 98 24.57 -40.54 -10.20
C ALA A 98 23.76 -41.82 -10.44
N ALA A 99 22.64 -41.98 -9.71
CA ALA A 99 21.64 -43.04 -9.96
C ALA A 99 20.75 -42.77 -11.19
N GLY A 100 21.02 -41.73 -12.00
CA GLY A 100 20.27 -41.38 -13.21
C GLY A 100 18.94 -40.62 -12.97
N ILE A 101 18.75 -40.08 -11.75
CA ILE A 101 17.52 -39.30 -11.43
C ILE A 101 17.80 -37.84 -11.76
N SER A 102 17.06 -37.29 -12.74
CA SER A 102 17.18 -35.87 -13.10
C SER A 102 16.67 -34.94 -11.99
N LEU A 103 17.22 -33.73 -11.89
CA LEU A 103 16.80 -32.72 -10.92
C LEU A 103 15.29 -32.43 -10.97
N LEU A 104 14.71 -32.38 -12.17
CA LEU A 104 13.27 -32.18 -12.36
C LEU A 104 12.43 -33.33 -11.74
N LYS A 105 12.93 -34.58 -11.80
CA LYS A 105 12.25 -35.70 -11.12
C LYS A 105 12.34 -35.59 -9.61
N ILE A 106 13.46 -35.07 -9.07
CA ILE A 106 13.66 -34.83 -7.64
C ILE A 106 12.74 -33.69 -7.17
N MET A 107 12.61 -32.63 -7.96
CA MET A 107 11.74 -31.48 -7.64
C MET A 107 10.24 -31.78 -7.78
N ARG A 108 9.84 -32.78 -8.57
CA ARG A 108 8.46 -33.06 -8.92
C ARG A 108 7.52 -33.23 -7.70
N PRO A 109 7.81 -34.06 -6.68
CA PRO A 109 6.95 -34.23 -5.51
C PRO A 109 6.77 -32.93 -4.74
N LEU A 110 7.83 -32.10 -4.65
CA LEU A 110 7.75 -30.80 -4.01
C LEU A 110 6.96 -29.79 -4.84
N ALA A 111 7.06 -29.81 -6.16
CA ALA A 111 6.26 -28.96 -7.04
C ALA A 111 4.75 -29.19 -6.83
N PHE A 112 4.32 -30.46 -6.71
CA PHE A 112 2.94 -30.78 -6.37
C PHE A 112 2.52 -30.26 -4.99
N PHE A 113 3.39 -30.42 -3.99
CA PHE A 113 3.14 -29.89 -2.65
C PHE A 113 3.02 -28.35 -2.68
N VAL A 114 3.92 -27.67 -3.37
CA VAL A 114 3.89 -26.19 -3.50
C VAL A 114 2.67 -25.73 -4.30
N CYS A 115 2.21 -26.47 -5.31
CA CYS A 115 0.92 -26.19 -5.96
C CYS A 115 -0.26 -26.26 -4.97
N GLY A 116 -0.23 -27.18 -4.02
CA GLY A 116 -1.17 -27.20 -2.91
C GLY A 116 -1.07 -25.93 -2.04
N LEU A 117 0.17 -25.49 -1.73
CA LEU A 117 0.40 -24.24 -1.00
C LEU A 117 -0.07 -22.99 -1.76
N VAL A 118 0.01 -22.97 -3.10
CA VAL A 118 -0.59 -21.90 -3.93
C VAL A 118 -2.10 -21.81 -3.68
N GLY A 119 -2.79 -22.99 -3.64
CA GLY A 119 -4.21 -23.04 -3.32
C GLY A 119 -4.52 -22.51 -1.92
N VAL A 120 -3.72 -22.90 -0.91
CA VAL A 120 -3.86 -22.40 0.47
C VAL A 120 -3.60 -20.88 0.51
N SER A 121 -2.54 -20.41 -0.13
CA SER A 121 -2.23 -18.98 -0.22
C SER A 121 -3.37 -18.18 -0.86
N PHE A 122 -3.94 -18.71 -1.95
CA PHE A 122 -5.09 -18.10 -2.62
C PHE A 122 -6.33 -18.05 -1.71
N TYR A 123 -6.61 -19.12 -0.99
CA TYR A 123 -7.71 -19.15 -0.02
C TYR A 123 -7.53 -18.10 1.08
N PHE A 124 -6.33 -18.02 1.64
CA PHE A 124 -6.02 -16.96 2.62
C PHE A 124 -6.18 -15.57 2.03
N GLN A 125 -5.69 -15.35 0.81
CA GLN A 125 -5.75 -14.04 0.16
C GLN A 125 -7.17 -13.63 -0.25
N ASN A 126 -8.03 -14.61 -0.58
CA ASN A 126 -9.37 -14.33 -1.07
C ASN A 126 -10.46 -14.35 0.01
N VAL A 127 -10.30 -15.17 1.05
CA VAL A 127 -11.34 -15.36 2.06
C VAL A 127 -10.89 -14.85 3.42
N VAL A 128 -9.80 -15.36 3.96
CA VAL A 128 -9.34 -15.04 5.33
C VAL A 128 -8.79 -13.62 5.40
N GLY A 129 -7.97 -13.24 4.41
CA GLY A 129 -7.31 -11.94 4.35
C GLY A 129 -8.27 -10.75 4.38
N PRO A 130 -9.29 -10.68 3.52
CA PRO A 130 -10.29 -9.62 3.53
C PRO A 130 -10.99 -9.46 4.88
N ILE A 131 -11.43 -10.55 5.49
CA ILE A 131 -12.09 -10.53 6.80
C ILE A 131 -11.13 -10.04 7.88
N ALA A 132 -9.89 -10.56 7.88
CA ALA A 132 -8.86 -10.13 8.83
C ALA A 132 -8.50 -8.66 8.63
N GLN A 133 -8.39 -8.19 7.38
CA GLN A 133 -8.07 -6.80 7.05
C GLN A 133 -9.18 -5.84 7.49
N ALA A 134 -10.46 -6.20 7.30
CA ALA A 134 -11.58 -5.40 7.77
C ALA A 134 -11.55 -5.23 9.29
N LYS A 135 -11.42 -6.36 10.02
CA LYS A 135 -11.37 -6.36 11.49
C LYS A 135 -10.12 -5.64 12.03
N LEU A 136 -8.97 -5.84 11.40
CA LEU A 136 -7.74 -5.15 11.76
C LEU A 136 -7.87 -3.63 11.55
N GLY A 137 -8.45 -3.20 10.41
CA GLY A 137 -8.72 -1.80 10.12
C GLY A 137 -9.64 -1.15 11.14
N THR A 138 -10.71 -1.85 11.52
CA THR A 138 -11.64 -1.42 12.58
C THR A 138 -10.92 -1.26 13.92
N LEU A 139 -10.08 -2.24 14.31
CA LEU A 139 -9.31 -2.15 15.55
C LEU A 139 -8.34 -0.97 15.55
N ILE A 140 -7.60 -0.76 14.44
CA ILE A 140 -6.67 0.37 14.31
C ILE A 140 -7.40 1.70 14.44
N LEU A 141 -8.55 1.84 13.76
CA LEU A 141 -9.36 3.05 13.82
C LEU A 141 -9.90 3.30 15.24
N SER A 142 -10.42 2.25 15.89
CA SER A 142 -10.91 2.33 17.28
C SER A 142 -9.78 2.66 18.27
N MET A 143 -8.57 2.12 18.05
CA MET A 143 -7.40 2.46 18.86
C MET A 143 -6.96 3.92 18.69
N LYS A 144 -7.06 4.47 17.48
CA LYS A 144 -6.79 5.89 17.21
C LYS A 144 -7.79 6.80 17.93
N GLN A 145 -9.06 6.42 17.96
CA GLN A 145 -10.11 7.20 18.61
C GLN A 145 -10.07 7.15 20.15
N LYS A 146 -9.40 6.15 20.73
CA LYS A 146 -9.40 5.95 22.19
C LYS A 146 -8.64 7.02 22.98
N SER A 147 -7.71 7.74 22.38
CA SER A 147 -6.86 8.72 23.08
C SER A 147 -6.51 9.90 22.17
N PRO A 148 -7.48 10.77 21.84
CA PRO A 148 -7.24 11.91 20.94
C PRO A 148 -6.22 12.90 21.53
N GLU A 149 -6.09 12.97 22.86
CA GLU A 149 -5.09 13.81 23.52
C GLU A 149 -3.64 13.42 23.18
N LEU A 150 -3.41 12.16 22.77
CA LEU A 150 -2.08 11.68 22.37
C LEU A 150 -1.77 11.89 20.88
N ASP A 151 -2.78 12.08 20.05
CA ASP A 151 -2.64 12.16 18.58
C ASP A 151 -2.66 13.59 17.98
N ILE A 152 -2.76 14.63 18.84
CA ILE A 152 -2.73 16.02 18.37
C ILE A 152 -1.36 16.32 17.75
N PRO A 153 -1.26 16.58 16.44
CA PRO A 153 0.01 16.89 15.78
C PRO A 153 0.46 18.32 16.10
N GLU A 154 1.77 18.53 16.22
CA GLU A 154 2.34 19.86 16.41
C GLU A 154 2.28 20.69 15.12
N GLY A 155 1.85 21.93 15.23
CA GLY A 155 1.85 22.90 14.15
C GLY A 155 0.75 22.77 13.10
N VAL A 156 -0.10 21.74 13.17
CA VAL A 156 -1.18 21.46 12.21
C VAL A 156 -2.54 21.51 12.89
N PHE A 157 -3.60 21.86 12.15
CA PHE A 157 -4.96 21.79 12.66
C PHE A 157 -5.43 20.33 12.79
N TYR A 158 -5.90 19.99 13.97
CA TYR A 158 -6.51 18.72 14.31
C TYR A 158 -8.05 18.89 14.36
N SER A 159 -8.75 18.21 13.45
CA SER A 159 -10.20 18.35 13.23
C SER A 159 -10.99 17.08 13.56
N GLU A 160 -10.39 16.12 14.26
CA GLU A 160 -11.07 14.85 14.59
C GLU A 160 -12.02 14.96 15.80
N ILE A 161 -11.97 16.06 16.54
CA ILE A 161 -12.94 16.36 17.60
C ILE A 161 -14.12 17.06 16.95
N LYS A 162 -15.30 16.47 17.08
CA LYS A 162 -16.54 17.01 16.50
C LYS A 162 -16.74 18.47 16.93
N ASP A 163 -17.01 19.34 15.96
CA ASP A 163 -17.27 20.77 16.15
C ASP A 163 -16.10 21.62 16.66
N TYR A 164 -14.89 21.02 16.79
CA TYR A 164 -13.68 21.71 17.23
C TYR A 164 -12.52 21.48 16.29
N ASN A 165 -11.82 22.57 15.95
CA ASN A 165 -10.53 22.52 15.25
C ASN A 165 -9.44 23.04 16.19
N LEU A 166 -8.54 22.17 16.58
CA LEU A 166 -7.48 22.45 17.54
C LEU A 166 -6.13 22.54 16.84
N LYS A 167 -5.35 23.59 17.12
CA LYS A 167 -3.96 23.69 16.69
C LYS A 167 -3.07 23.94 17.91
N VAL A 168 -1.96 23.22 17.99
CA VAL A 168 -0.99 23.29 19.07
C VAL A 168 0.39 23.52 18.46
N ALA A 169 1.12 24.51 18.94
CA ALA A 169 2.48 24.76 18.43
C ALA A 169 3.48 23.72 18.93
N LYS A 170 3.40 23.36 20.22
CA LYS A 170 4.29 22.37 20.86
C LYS A 170 3.53 21.51 21.88
N LYS A 171 3.96 20.29 22.03
CA LYS A 171 3.40 19.31 22.97
C LYS A 171 4.50 18.66 23.81
N ASN A 172 4.32 18.65 25.11
CA ASN A 172 5.17 17.88 26.00
C ASN A 172 4.59 16.47 26.19
N ARG A 173 5.16 15.47 25.53
CA ARG A 173 4.70 14.08 25.59
C ARG A 173 4.77 13.44 26.98
N LYS A 174 5.59 13.98 27.90
CA LYS A 174 5.72 13.42 29.26
C LYS A 174 4.66 13.93 30.23
N THR A 175 4.27 15.21 30.08
CA THR A 175 3.32 15.87 30.99
C THR A 175 1.93 16.03 30.39
N GLY A 176 1.75 15.78 29.10
CA GLY A 176 0.51 16.04 28.36
C GLY A 176 0.19 17.50 28.14
N MET A 177 1.11 18.42 28.50
CA MET A 177 0.92 19.85 28.32
C MET A 177 1.05 20.27 26.87
N LEU A 178 0.11 21.08 26.43
CA LEU A 178 0.01 21.70 25.10
C LEU A 178 0.40 23.18 25.25
N TYR A 179 1.14 23.72 24.30
CA TYR A 179 1.59 25.11 24.31
C TYR A 179 1.14 25.81 23.04
N ASP A 180 0.80 27.11 23.18
CA ASP A 180 0.23 27.95 22.11
C ASP A 180 -0.97 27.28 21.47
N VAL A 181 -2.01 27.11 22.26
CA VAL A 181 -3.23 26.39 21.89
C VAL A 181 -4.21 27.33 21.22
N LEU A 182 -4.57 27.04 19.98
CA LEU A 182 -5.59 27.75 19.23
C LEU A 182 -6.75 26.83 18.91
N ILE A 183 -7.96 27.19 19.34
CA ILE A 183 -9.16 26.38 19.17
C ILE A 183 -10.22 27.18 18.43
N TYR A 184 -10.73 26.61 17.35
CA TYR A 184 -11.94 27.07 16.69
C TYR A 184 -13.10 26.18 17.08
N SER A 185 -14.11 26.72 17.76
CA SER A 185 -15.35 26.01 18.06
C SER A 185 -16.42 26.44 17.09
N MET A 186 -17.00 25.47 16.38
CA MET A 186 -18.09 25.68 15.42
C MET A 186 -19.41 25.03 15.88
N LYS A 187 -19.52 24.73 17.19
CA LYS A 187 -20.69 24.05 17.79
C LYS A 187 -22.00 24.74 17.48
N ASP A 188 -22.02 26.08 17.43
CA ASP A 188 -23.22 26.89 17.19
C ASP A 188 -23.30 27.41 15.73
N GLY A 189 -22.55 26.77 14.80
CA GLY A 189 -22.45 27.15 13.41
C GLY A 189 -21.33 28.15 13.12
N PHE A 190 -21.00 28.32 11.85
CA PHE A 190 -19.91 29.20 11.40
C PHE A 190 -20.11 30.68 11.78
N GLU A 191 -21.36 31.15 11.82
CA GLU A 191 -21.72 32.52 12.15
C GLU A 191 -21.46 32.87 13.62
N LYS A 192 -21.47 31.87 14.52
CA LYS A 192 -21.21 32.02 15.95
C LYS A 192 -19.90 31.35 16.34
N ALA A 193 -18.96 31.26 15.42
CA ALA A 193 -17.67 30.64 15.70
C ALA A 193 -16.98 31.32 16.89
N ARG A 194 -16.46 30.50 17.81
CA ARG A 194 -15.64 30.95 18.93
C ARG A 194 -14.19 30.63 18.63
N ILE A 195 -13.31 31.60 18.88
CA ILE A 195 -11.87 31.42 18.76
C ILE A 195 -11.29 31.54 20.19
N ILE A 196 -10.59 30.52 20.62
CA ILE A 196 -9.92 30.51 21.92
C ILE A 196 -8.43 30.39 21.65
N TYR A 197 -7.66 31.33 22.20
CA TYR A 197 -6.22 31.29 22.22
C TYR A 197 -5.76 31.15 23.67
N ALA A 198 -4.87 30.21 23.97
CA ALA A 198 -4.33 29.99 25.30
C ALA A 198 -2.83 29.74 25.23
N ASP A 199 -2.06 30.29 26.18
CA ASP A 199 -0.61 30.09 26.28
C ASP A 199 -0.26 28.62 26.53
N SER A 200 -1.08 27.94 27.34
CA SER A 200 -0.94 26.51 27.57
C SER A 200 -2.30 25.87 27.89
N GLY A 201 -2.34 24.56 27.76
CA GLY A 201 -3.52 23.78 28.09
C GLY A 201 -3.20 22.32 28.28
N ARG A 202 -4.17 21.60 28.81
CA ARG A 202 -4.12 20.16 28.99
C ARG A 202 -5.47 19.57 28.62
N LEU A 203 -5.44 18.51 27.85
CA LEU A 203 -6.62 17.76 27.48
C LEU A 203 -6.60 16.44 28.22
N GLU A 204 -7.59 16.20 29.04
CA GLU A 204 -7.70 14.97 29.84
C GLU A 204 -9.04 14.31 29.59
N MET A 205 -9.06 12.99 29.66
CA MET A 205 -10.30 12.24 29.58
C MET A 205 -10.97 12.19 30.95
N THR A 206 -12.28 12.42 30.99
CA THR A 206 -13.05 12.27 32.23
C THR A 206 -13.12 10.81 32.68
N ALA A 207 -13.37 10.58 33.97
CA ALA A 207 -13.44 9.24 34.53
C ALA A 207 -14.52 8.35 33.93
N ASP A 208 -15.59 8.95 33.38
CA ASP A 208 -16.68 8.28 32.66
C ASP A 208 -16.32 7.92 31.21
N LYS A 209 -15.15 8.39 30.72
CA LYS A 209 -14.66 8.20 29.35
C LYS A 209 -15.61 8.68 28.23
N GLN A 210 -16.59 9.52 28.57
CA GLN A 210 -17.55 10.07 27.62
C GLN A 210 -17.28 11.54 27.27
N HIS A 211 -16.36 12.18 28.00
CA HIS A 211 -16.05 13.59 27.82
C HIS A 211 -14.53 13.81 27.85
N LEU A 212 -14.10 14.83 27.12
CA LEU A 212 -12.75 15.39 27.22
C LEU A 212 -12.80 16.64 28.07
N TRP A 213 -11.96 16.70 29.07
CA TRP A 213 -11.79 17.86 29.92
C TRP A 213 -10.61 18.69 29.42
N LEU A 214 -10.95 19.85 28.87
CA LEU A 214 -9.99 20.81 28.35
C LEU A 214 -9.70 21.85 29.43
N HIS A 215 -8.48 21.83 29.94
CA HIS A 215 -7.94 22.84 30.85
C HIS A 215 -7.08 23.80 30.05
N LEU A 216 -7.42 25.09 30.05
CA LEU A 216 -6.66 26.15 29.39
C LEU A 216 -6.17 27.14 30.42
N TYR A 217 -4.93 27.57 30.25
CA TYR A 217 -4.27 28.51 31.15
C TYR A 217 -3.85 29.74 30.39
N SER A 218 -4.18 30.93 30.93
CA SER A 218 -3.85 32.26 30.41
C SER A 218 -4.18 32.39 28.90
N GLY A 219 -5.25 33.14 28.63
CA GLY A 219 -5.66 33.26 27.23
C GLY A 219 -6.85 34.18 27.00
N ASP A 220 -7.21 34.28 25.74
CA ASP A 220 -8.31 35.09 25.22
C ASP A 220 -9.35 34.22 24.50
N LEU A 221 -10.60 34.54 24.71
CA LEU A 221 -11.74 34.00 23.95
C LEU A 221 -12.40 35.12 23.17
N PHE A 222 -12.59 34.88 21.89
CA PHE A 222 -13.35 35.74 20.98
C PHE A 222 -14.60 35.02 20.51
N GLU A 223 -15.75 35.65 20.65
CA GLU A 223 -17.05 35.10 20.30
C GLU A 223 -17.88 36.11 19.52
N ASN A 224 -18.45 35.68 18.39
CA ASN A 224 -19.42 36.48 17.66
C ASN A 224 -20.80 36.36 18.31
N LEU A 225 -21.40 37.49 18.68
CA LEU A 225 -22.67 37.53 19.44
C LEU A 225 -23.92 37.53 18.56
N LYS A 226 -23.82 37.82 17.28
CA LYS A 226 -24.95 37.80 16.34
C LYS A 226 -24.62 37.05 15.08
N ALA A 227 -25.66 36.42 14.50
CA ALA A 227 -25.60 35.90 13.15
C ALA A 227 -25.25 37.07 12.19
N GLN A 228 -24.13 36.93 11.46
CA GLN A 228 -23.71 37.95 10.50
C GLN A 228 -24.67 37.90 9.30
N SER A 229 -25.51 38.89 9.18
CA SER A 229 -26.05 39.26 7.88
C SER A 229 -24.90 39.90 7.07
N MET A 230 -24.59 39.38 5.87
CA MET A 230 -23.53 39.91 4.98
C MET A 230 -23.60 41.43 4.67
N LYS A 231 -24.58 42.15 5.24
CA LYS A 231 -24.81 43.59 5.03
C LYS A 231 -24.54 44.46 6.25
N SER A 232 -24.02 43.91 7.36
CA SER A 232 -23.80 44.70 8.57
C SER A 232 -22.33 45.04 8.73
N GLU A 233 -21.94 46.32 8.63
CA GLU A 233 -20.58 46.82 8.84
C GLU A 233 -20.09 46.68 10.30
N ASN A 234 -21.02 46.52 11.28
CA ASN A 234 -20.68 46.36 12.70
C ASN A 234 -21.19 45.04 13.26
N VAL A 235 -20.25 44.12 13.45
CA VAL A 235 -20.54 42.84 14.10
C VAL A 235 -20.10 42.90 15.56
N PRO A 236 -21.05 42.86 16.53
CA PRO A 236 -20.68 42.85 17.94
C PRO A 236 -19.97 41.53 18.28
N TYR A 237 -18.78 41.65 18.82
CA TYR A 237 -18.03 40.51 19.32
C TYR A 237 -17.75 40.67 20.81
N ARG A 238 -17.62 39.53 21.52
CA ARG A 238 -17.22 39.45 22.92
C ARG A 238 -15.77 39.01 22.98
N ARG A 239 -14.94 39.75 23.73
CA ARG A 239 -13.61 39.29 24.14
C ARG A 239 -13.64 39.01 25.64
N GLU A 240 -13.14 37.85 26.01
CA GLU A 240 -13.02 37.41 27.41
C GLU A 240 -11.56 36.99 27.63
N GLU A 241 -10.87 37.67 28.55
CA GLU A 241 -9.56 37.29 29.01
C GLU A 241 -9.72 36.39 30.24
N PHE A 242 -9.02 35.25 30.27
CA PHE A 242 -9.12 34.28 31.34
C PHE A 242 -7.71 33.85 31.83
N ARG A 243 -7.60 33.60 33.14
CA ARG A 243 -6.42 32.97 33.72
C ARG A 243 -6.50 31.47 33.65
N GLU A 244 -7.67 30.92 33.93
CA GLU A 244 -7.98 29.49 33.79
C GLU A 244 -9.36 29.35 33.19
N LYS A 245 -9.49 28.41 32.23
CA LYS A 245 -10.76 28.07 31.61
C LYS A 245 -10.89 26.56 31.50
N HIS A 246 -11.98 26.04 32.00
CA HIS A 246 -12.32 24.62 31.93
C HIS A 246 -13.48 24.46 30.95
N SER A 247 -13.33 23.56 30.01
CA SER A 247 -14.37 23.23 29.04
C SER A 247 -14.51 21.72 28.93
N ILE A 248 -15.75 21.26 28.94
CA ILE A 248 -16.07 19.85 28.74
C ILE A 248 -16.52 19.70 27.28
N ILE A 249 -15.83 18.85 26.56
CA ILE A 249 -16.13 18.51 25.17
C ILE A 249 -16.75 17.11 25.18
N GLU A 250 -17.95 16.97 24.64
CA GLU A 250 -18.55 15.65 24.44
C GLU A 250 -17.70 14.82 23.52
N PHE A 251 -17.14 13.74 24.05
CA PHE A 251 -16.30 12.82 23.34
C PHE A 251 -16.64 11.40 23.79
N ASN A 252 -17.29 10.66 22.92
CA ASN A 252 -17.59 9.27 23.22
C ASN A 252 -16.32 8.42 23.02
N SER A 253 -15.62 8.14 24.12
CA SER A 253 -14.40 7.33 24.13
C SER A 253 -14.65 5.87 24.45
N ASP A 254 -15.90 5.46 24.55
CA ASP A 254 -16.17 4.03 24.60
C ASP A 254 -15.52 3.39 23.41
N PHE A 255 -14.73 2.33 23.67
CA PHE A 255 -14.18 1.48 22.61
C PHE A 255 -15.37 0.81 21.91
N ASN A 256 -16.22 1.62 21.31
CA ASN A 256 -17.18 1.17 20.34
C ASN A 256 -16.39 0.85 19.09
N MET A 257 -16.35 -0.44 18.75
CA MET A 257 -15.86 -0.82 17.44
C MET A 257 -16.58 0.03 16.42
N VAL A 258 -15.85 0.92 15.78
CA VAL A 258 -16.36 1.70 14.64
C VAL A 258 -17.07 0.73 13.72
N ASP A 259 -18.23 1.13 13.22
CA ASP A 259 -19.04 0.27 12.36
C ASP A 259 -18.15 -0.43 11.31
N GLY A 260 -18.07 -1.74 11.39
CA GLY A 260 -17.22 -2.54 10.51
C GLY A 260 -17.53 -2.37 9.03
N GLU A 261 -18.70 -1.81 8.70
CA GLU A 261 -19.10 -1.46 7.35
C GLU A 261 -18.16 -0.44 6.67
N ILE A 262 -17.63 0.53 7.43
CA ILE A 262 -16.72 1.54 6.86
C ILE A 262 -15.43 0.88 6.37
N MET A 263 -14.86 -0.02 7.16
CA MET A 263 -13.63 -0.72 6.80
C MET A 263 -13.88 -1.84 5.78
N GLY A 264 -15.05 -2.45 5.77
CA GLY A 264 -15.47 -3.42 4.76
C GLY A 264 -15.59 -2.84 3.34
N LYS A 265 -15.79 -1.54 3.21
CA LYS A 265 -15.82 -0.85 1.90
C LYS A 265 -14.44 -0.67 1.26
N GLN A 266 -13.35 -0.82 2.01
CA GLN A 266 -11.99 -0.73 1.47
C GLN A 266 -11.68 -1.87 0.50
N SER A 267 -10.96 -1.58 -0.59
CA SER A 267 -10.60 -2.58 -1.61
C SER A 267 -9.82 -3.77 -1.05
N SER A 268 -8.97 -3.55 -0.04
CA SER A 268 -8.19 -4.62 0.62
C SER A 268 -9.03 -5.57 1.48
N ALA A 269 -10.22 -5.13 1.92
CA ALA A 269 -11.15 -5.89 2.76
C ALA A 269 -12.22 -6.65 1.95
N LYS A 270 -12.12 -6.68 0.63
CA LYS A 270 -13.07 -7.33 -0.28
C LYS A 270 -12.49 -8.61 -0.88
N ASP A 271 -13.33 -9.62 -1.07
CA ASP A 271 -12.99 -10.80 -1.87
C ASP A 271 -13.03 -10.50 -3.39
N MET A 272 -12.63 -11.45 -4.22
CA MET A 272 -12.59 -11.25 -5.69
C MET A 272 -13.96 -10.97 -6.29
N ALA A 273 -15.02 -11.58 -5.79
CA ALA A 273 -16.38 -11.38 -6.29
C ALA A 273 -16.89 -9.97 -5.91
N GLN A 274 -16.66 -9.57 -4.66
CA GLN A 274 -16.98 -8.23 -4.18
C GLN A 274 -16.17 -7.14 -4.88
N LEU A 275 -14.88 -7.42 -5.17
CA LEU A 275 -14.05 -6.50 -5.95
C LEU A 275 -14.59 -6.32 -7.36
N GLN A 276 -14.96 -7.42 -8.03
CA GLN A 276 -15.54 -7.37 -9.37
C GLN A 276 -16.85 -6.59 -9.39
N SER A 277 -17.77 -6.89 -8.50
CA SER A 277 -19.04 -6.16 -8.37
C SER A 277 -18.83 -4.66 -8.11
N SER A 278 -17.83 -4.32 -7.28
CA SER A 278 -17.48 -2.91 -7.01
C SER A 278 -16.90 -2.22 -8.23
N ILE A 279 -16.04 -2.91 -9.02
CA ILE A 279 -15.47 -2.38 -10.26
C ILE A 279 -16.59 -2.11 -11.27
N ASP A 280 -17.50 -3.07 -11.44
CA ASP A 280 -18.62 -2.95 -12.38
C ASP A 280 -19.53 -1.79 -11.99
N SER A 281 -19.89 -1.69 -10.71
CA SER A 281 -20.72 -0.58 -10.18
C SER A 281 -20.05 0.78 -10.38
N MET A 282 -18.76 0.91 -10.01
CA MET A 282 -18.01 2.17 -10.17
C MET A 282 -17.83 2.54 -11.65
N THR A 283 -17.71 1.56 -12.54
CA THR A 283 -17.61 1.81 -13.99
C THR A 283 -18.91 2.35 -14.53
N VAL A 284 -20.05 1.74 -14.18
CA VAL A 284 -21.38 2.21 -14.60
C VAL A 284 -21.66 3.63 -14.09
N VAL A 285 -21.34 3.90 -12.83
CA VAL A 285 -21.50 5.24 -12.22
C VAL A 285 -20.59 6.26 -12.92
N GLY A 286 -19.30 5.90 -13.15
CA GLY A 286 -18.34 6.75 -13.86
C GLY A 286 -18.79 7.08 -15.27
N ASP A 287 -19.27 6.10 -16.03
CA ASP A 287 -19.81 6.30 -17.39
C ASP A 287 -21.06 7.19 -17.38
N SER A 288 -21.92 7.06 -16.36
CA SER A 288 -23.10 7.91 -16.19
C SER A 288 -22.71 9.38 -15.94
N ILE A 289 -21.78 9.59 -14.99
CA ILE A 289 -21.25 10.93 -14.67
C ILE A 289 -20.54 11.52 -15.89
N GLY A 290 -19.74 10.75 -16.60
CA GLY A 290 -19.02 11.18 -17.80
C GLY A 290 -20.01 11.64 -18.90
N ARG A 291 -21.10 10.90 -19.14
CA ARG A 291 -22.15 11.29 -20.09
C ARG A 291 -22.90 12.55 -19.63
N GLN A 292 -23.11 12.70 -18.33
CA GLN A 292 -23.71 13.93 -17.79
C GLN A 292 -22.79 15.13 -18.02
N TYR A 293 -21.51 15.02 -17.65
CA TYR A 293 -20.53 16.09 -17.85
C TYR A 293 -20.37 16.47 -19.32
N TYR A 294 -20.35 15.47 -20.21
CA TYR A 294 -20.31 15.74 -21.66
C TYR A 294 -21.53 16.58 -22.10
N ARG A 295 -22.74 16.24 -21.65
CA ARG A 295 -23.95 17.00 -21.99
C ARG A 295 -23.89 18.42 -21.41
N GLU A 296 -23.51 18.57 -20.15
CA GLU A 296 -23.39 19.87 -19.52
C GLU A 296 -22.39 20.80 -20.25
N VAL A 297 -21.26 20.26 -20.66
CA VAL A 297 -20.24 21.01 -21.42
C VAL A 297 -20.76 21.36 -22.82
N ALA A 298 -21.38 20.41 -23.52
CA ALA A 298 -21.93 20.63 -24.85
C ALA A 298 -23.06 21.65 -24.86
N GLU A 299 -23.96 21.60 -23.88
CA GLU A 299 -25.13 22.49 -23.79
C GLU A 299 -24.76 23.85 -23.19
N GLY A 300 -23.96 23.86 -22.10
CA GLY A 300 -23.64 25.06 -21.35
C GLY A 300 -22.66 26.00 -22.03
N ASN A 301 -21.70 25.47 -22.79
CA ASN A 301 -20.67 26.30 -23.43
C ASN A 301 -21.04 26.79 -24.82
N PHE A 302 -21.87 26.05 -25.56
CA PHE A 302 -22.22 26.34 -26.95
C PHE A 302 -23.65 26.87 -27.11
N ARG A 303 -24.50 26.74 -26.10
CA ARG A 303 -25.85 27.33 -26.08
C ARG A 303 -25.94 28.24 -24.87
N PRO A 304 -26.08 29.56 -25.04
CA PRO A 304 -26.37 30.45 -23.93
C PRO A 304 -27.73 30.08 -23.37
N SER A 305 -27.78 29.40 -22.24
CA SER A 305 -29.00 29.22 -21.47
C SER A 305 -29.30 30.51 -20.73
N TYR A 306 -29.68 31.55 -21.44
CA TYR A 306 -30.58 32.49 -20.81
C TYR A 306 -31.85 31.70 -20.53
N GLY A 307 -32.40 31.79 -19.34
CA GLY A 307 -33.66 31.14 -18.99
C GLY A 307 -34.78 31.62 -19.89
N LEU A 308 -34.73 31.14 -21.13
CA LEU A 308 -35.71 31.42 -22.17
C LEU A 308 -36.97 30.69 -21.73
N THR A 309 -38.01 31.47 -21.42
CA THR A 309 -39.33 30.92 -21.23
C THR A 309 -39.85 30.33 -22.54
N LYS A 310 -40.77 29.40 -22.49
CA LYS A 310 -41.41 28.85 -23.72
C LYS A 310 -41.94 29.96 -24.64
N GLU A 311 -42.35 31.11 -24.06
CA GLU A 311 -42.80 32.30 -24.81
C GLU A 311 -41.65 33.00 -25.54
N ASP A 312 -40.46 33.03 -24.95
CA ASP A 312 -39.26 33.61 -25.58
C ASP A 312 -38.76 32.75 -26.75
N THR A 313 -38.86 31.43 -26.63
CA THR A 313 -38.49 30.49 -27.71
C THR A 313 -39.41 30.70 -28.93
N VAL A 314 -40.72 30.87 -28.71
CA VAL A 314 -41.71 31.15 -29.78
C VAL A 314 -41.45 32.51 -30.42
N LYS A 315 -41.01 33.53 -29.64
CA LYS A 315 -40.67 34.86 -30.16
C LYS A 315 -39.38 34.80 -30.99
N ILE A 316 -38.40 34.01 -30.61
CA ILE A 316 -37.15 33.84 -31.34
C ILE A 316 -37.38 33.08 -32.67
N GLU A 317 -38.22 32.04 -32.66
CA GLU A 317 -38.62 31.33 -33.89
C GLU A 317 -39.32 32.20 -34.92
N LYS A 318 -40.03 33.26 -34.49
CA LYS A 318 -40.72 34.23 -35.35
C LYS A 318 -39.92 35.47 -35.65
N ALA A 319 -38.73 35.65 -35.03
CA ALA A 319 -37.86 36.78 -35.27
C ALA A 319 -37.04 36.54 -36.56
N ASP A 320 -36.99 37.55 -37.38
CA ASP A 320 -36.17 37.59 -38.58
C ASP A 320 -34.66 37.64 -38.11
N ILE A 321 -33.96 36.54 -38.16
CA ILE A 321 -32.57 36.43 -37.68
C ILE A 321 -31.66 37.09 -38.70
N HIS A 322 -31.32 38.36 -38.49
CA HIS A 322 -30.24 38.99 -39.20
C HIS A 322 -28.90 38.46 -38.66
N GLU A 323 -28.05 37.95 -39.54
CA GLU A 323 -26.65 37.66 -39.17
C GLU A 323 -25.91 38.95 -38.84
N TYR A 324 -25.76 39.19 -37.55
CA TYR A 324 -24.91 40.30 -37.05
C TYR A 324 -23.45 39.91 -37.13
N ASN A 325 -22.64 40.69 -37.83
CA ASN A 325 -21.22 40.58 -37.79
C ASN A 325 -20.69 41.08 -36.43
N VAL A 326 -20.33 40.16 -35.56
CA VAL A 326 -19.90 40.45 -34.19
C VAL A 326 -18.62 41.31 -34.18
N ASP A 327 -17.74 41.14 -35.15
CA ASP A 327 -16.49 41.89 -35.25
C ASP A 327 -16.75 43.37 -35.56
N SER A 328 -17.70 43.67 -36.47
CA SER A 328 -18.07 45.05 -36.77
C SER A 328 -18.78 45.72 -35.58
N LEU A 329 -19.59 45.01 -34.79
CA LEU A 329 -20.17 45.51 -33.56
C LEU A 329 -19.11 45.81 -32.51
N TYR A 330 -18.09 44.99 -32.41
CA TYR A 330 -16.99 45.20 -31.48
C TYR A 330 -16.14 46.41 -31.90
N GLU A 331 -15.86 46.59 -33.18
CA GLU A 331 -15.12 47.75 -33.67
C GLU A 331 -15.75 49.11 -33.34
N VAL A 332 -17.09 49.20 -33.48
CA VAL A 332 -17.87 50.42 -33.21
C VAL A 332 -18.11 50.66 -31.73
N ALA A 333 -17.95 49.66 -30.89
CA ALA A 333 -18.20 49.78 -29.44
C ALA A 333 -17.24 50.74 -28.75
N SER A 334 -17.74 51.48 -27.74
CA SER A 334 -16.91 52.37 -26.90
C SER A 334 -15.86 51.59 -26.10
N LEU A 335 -14.78 52.28 -25.68
CA LEU A 335 -13.66 51.67 -24.92
C LEU A 335 -14.18 50.93 -23.66
N THR A 336 -15.11 51.56 -22.94
CA THR A 336 -15.71 50.95 -21.72
C THR A 336 -16.52 49.72 -22.03
N GLN A 337 -17.24 49.67 -23.15
CA GLN A 337 -17.96 48.49 -23.59
C GLN A 337 -17.01 47.36 -24.02
N LYS A 338 -15.93 47.69 -24.74
CA LYS A 338 -14.89 46.73 -25.12
C LYS A 338 -14.25 46.08 -23.89
N GLN A 339 -13.89 46.93 -22.88
CA GLN A 339 -13.33 46.42 -21.62
C GLN A 339 -14.30 45.55 -20.87
N LYS A 340 -15.59 45.91 -20.80
CA LYS A 340 -16.63 45.08 -20.14
C LYS A 340 -16.86 43.76 -20.84
N VAL A 341 -16.88 43.74 -22.17
CA VAL A 341 -17.04 42.51 -22.95
C VAL A 341 -15.80 41.60 -22.75
N LEU A 342 -14.59 42.18 -22.81
CA LEU A 342 -13.36 41.43 -22.62
C LEU A 342 -13.25 40.85 -21.20
N SER A 343 -13.52 41.66 -20.17
CA SER A 343 -13.50 41.19 -18.77
C SER A 343 -14.54 40.09 -18.53
N SER A 344 -15.76 40.22 -19.11
CA SER A 344 -16.80 39.21 -19.03
C SER A 344 -16.38 37.90 -19.77
N ALA A 345 -15.73 38.01 -20.92
CA ALA A 345 -15.23 36.86 -21.65
C ALA A 345 -14.11 36.12 -20.90
N VAL A 346 -13.17 36.89 -20.32
CA VAL A 346 -12.10 36.31 -19.49
C VAL A 346 -12.69 35.61 -18.27
N SER A 347 -13.57 36.27 -17.53
CA SER A 347 -14.21 35.66 -16.36
C SER A 347 -15.01 34.38 -16.72
N ARG A 348 -15.70 34.40 -17.86
CA ARG A 348 -16.41 33.21 -18.34
C ARG A 348 -15.45 32.08 -18.72
N ALA A 349 -14.33 32.37 -19.38
CA ALA A 349 -13.32 31.40 -19.72
C ALA A 349 -12.66 30.79 -18.49
N GLU A 350 -12.37 31.61 -17.48
CA GLU A 350 -11.84 31.16 -16.19
C GLU A 350 -12.82 30.23 -15.46
N ASN A 351 -14.10 30.60 -15.41
CA ASN A 351 -15.14 29.78 -14.79
C ASN A 351 -15.27 28.42 -15.49
N VAL A 352 -15.26 28.39 -16.82
CA VAL A 352 -15.30 27.15 -17.61
C VAL A 352 -14.05 26.31 -17.35
N ALA A 353 -12.88 26.93 -17.31
CA ALA A 353 -11.62 26.23 -17.02
C ALA A 353 -11.62 25.60 -15.62
N ASN A 354 -12.12 26.32 -14.61
CA ASN A 354 -12.27 25.83 -13.25
C ASN A 354 -13.28 24.68 -13.14
N ASP A 355 -14.43 24.81 -13.81
CA ASP A 355 -15.45 23.76 -13.85
C ASP A 355 -14.94 22.47 -14.53
N LEU A 356 -14.25 22.62 -15.68
CA LEU A 356 -13.61 21.50 -16.36
C LEU A 356 -12.50 20.86 -15.48
N GLY A 357 -11.74 21.69 -14.74
CA GLY A 357 -10.74 21.20 -13.79
C GLY A 357 -11.37 20.34 -12.69
N PHE A 358 -12.49 20.78 -12.13
CA PHE A 358 -13.23 20.03 -11.11
C PHE A 358 -13.82 18.72 -11.68
N LYS A 359 -14.44 18.77 -12.85
CA LYS A 359 -14.99 17.60 -13.54
C LYS A 359 -13.90 16.56 -13.85
N LYS A 360 -12.74 17.04 -14.34
CA LYS A 360 -11.56 16.18 -14.56
C LYS A 360 -11.10 15.51 -13.27
N PHE A 361 -10.95 16.27 -12.19
CA PHE A 361 -10.55 15.74 -10.89
C PHE A 361 -11.51 14.66 -10.38
N THR A 362 -12.81 14.86 -10.52
CA THR A 362 -13.83 13.89 -10.12
C THR A 362 -13.72 12.58 -10.91
N MET A 363 -13.52 12.68 -12.22
CA MET A 363 -13.34 11.51 -13.09
C MET A 363 -12.02 10.78 -12.78
N GLU A 364 -10.92 11.51 -12.58
CA GLU A 364 -9.63 10.93 -12.19
C GLU A 364 -9.69 10.18 -10.85
N ASN A 365 -10.44 10.69 -9.87
CA ASN A 365 -10.65 10.02 -8.59
C ASN A 365 -11.45 8.73 -8.73
N ASN A 366 -12.48 8.73 -9.58
CA ASN A 366 -13.25 7.53 -9.87
C ASN A 366 -12.37 6.48 -10.56
N ASP A 367 -11.60 6.88 -11.58
CA ASP A 367 -10.67 6.00 -12.29
C ASP A 367 -9.57 5.45 -11.37
N TYR A 368 -9.04 6.28 -10.48
CA TYR A 368 -8.08 5.84 -9.46
C TYR A 368 -8.70 4.77 -8.55
N SER A 369 -9.95 4.96 -8.12
CA SER A 369 -10.67 3.99 -7.30
C SER A 369 -10.89 2.66 -8.04
N ILE A 370 -11.28 2.71 -9.31
CA ILE A 370 -11.42 1.52 -10.17
C ILE A 370 -10.07 0.80 -10.31
N ARG A 371 -8.99 1.53 -10.63
CA ARG A 371 -7.64 0.94 -10.74
C ARG A 371 -7.19 0.30 -9.43
N LYS A 372 -7.45 0.94 -8.28
CA LYS A 372 -7.14 0.39 -6.97
C LYS A 372 -7.86 -0.93 -6.71
N HIS A 373 -9.14 -1.06 -7.09
CA HIS A 373 -9.86 -2.33 -6.95
C HIS A 373 -9.34 -3.39 -7.92
N LYS A 374 -9.04 -3.02 -9.17
CA LYS A 374 -8.43 -3.93 -10.16
C LYS A 374 -7.05 -4.43 -9.72
N THR A 375 -6.20 -3.57 -9.13
CA THR A 375 -4.89 -3.98 -8.62
C THR A 375 -5.02 -4.97 -7.48
N GLU A 376 -5.93 -4.77 -6.52
CA GLU A 376 -6.18 -5.73 -5.44
C GLU A 376 -6.75 -7.06 -5.96
N TRP A 377 -7.56 -7.04 -7.01
CA TRP A 377 -8.08 -8.25 -7.66
C TRP A 377 -6.93 -9.10 -8.23
N HIS A 378 -6.04 -8.50 -9.03
CA HIS A 378 -4.88 -9.20 -9.60
C HIS A 378 -3.90 -9.67 -8.52
N LYS A 379 -3.70 -8.88 -7.48
CA LYS A 379 -2.79 -9.17 -6.37
C LYS A 379 -3.08 -10.50 -5.68
N LYS A 380 -4.35 -10.87 -5.56
CA LYS A 380 -4.76 -12.16 -4.96
C LYS A 380 -4.18 -13.34 -5.72
N ILE A 381 -4.07 -13.25 -7.04
CA ILE A 381 -3.53 -14.31 -7.89
C ILE A 381 -2.00 -14.25 -7.91
N THR A 382 -1.42 -13.06 -8.12
CA THR A 382 0.04 -12.91 -8.31
C THR A 382 0.83 -13.28 -7.07
N ILE A 383 0.38 -12.89 -5.86
CA ILE A 383 1.02 -13.28 -4.60
C ILE A 383 0.95 -14.80 -4.40
N SER A 384 -0.20 -15.42 -4.70
CA SER A 384 -0.32 -16.86 -4.55
C SER A 384 0.57 -17.61 -5.52
N LEU A 385 0.64 -17.16 -6.78
CA LEU A 385 1.50 -17.74 -7.82
C LEU A 385 3.00 -17.56 -7.51
N SER A 386 3.37 -16.49 -6.80
CA SER A 386 4.77 -16.25 -6.44
C SER A 386 5.38 -17.36 -5.59
N CYS A 387 4.59 -18.13 -4.82
CA CYS A 387 5.05 -19.32 -4.11
C CYS A 387 5.67 -20.35 -5.08
N LEU A 388 5.01 -20.59 -6.23
CA LEU A 388 5.51 -21.51 -7.24
C LEU A 388 6.76 -20.98 -7.93
N LEU A 389 6.78 -19.69 -8.27
CA LEU A 389 7.92 -19.05 -8.90
C LEU A 389 9.17 -19.12 -7.99
N PHE A 390 8.99 -18.81 -6.72
CA PHE A 390 10.09 -18.89 -5.74
C PHE A 390 10.59 -20.30 -5.50
N PHE A 391 9.73 -21.30 -5.58
CA PHE A 391 10.17 -22.70 -5.53
C PHE A 391 11.08 -23.03 -6.72
N PHE A 392 10.70 -22.65 -7.95
CA PHE A 392 11.50 -22.88 -9.15
C PHE A 392 12.79 -22.06 -9.21
N ILE A 393 12.93 -21.02 -8.41
CA ILE A 393 14.17 -20.28 -8.21
C ILE A 393 15.00 -20.92 -7.08
N GLY A 394 14.36 -21.18 -5.93
CA GLY A 394 15.04 -21.62 -4.72
C GLY A 394 15.63 -23.02 -4.82
N ALA A 395 14.89 -23.97 -5.38
CA ALA A 395 15.35 -25.36 -5.47
C ALA A 395 16.60 -25.55 -6.35
N PRO A 396 16.65 -25.00 -7.60
CA PRO A 396 17.86 -25.07 -8.40
C PRO A 396 19.03 -24.30 -7.79
N LEU A 397 18.76 -23.12 -7.24
CA LEU A 397 19.78 -22.26 -6.66
C LEU A 397 20.39 -22.90 -5.41
N GLY A 398 19.56 -23.54 -4.55
CA GLY A 398 20.03 -24.32 -3.42
C GLY A 398 20.92 -25.50 -3.81
N GLY A 399 20.57 -26.22 -4.88
CA GLY A 399 21.39 -27.31 -5.42
C GLY A 399 22.75 -26.85 -5.97
N ILE A 400 22.88 -25.58 -6.36
CA ILE A 400 24.12 -24.97 -6.87
C ILE A 400 25.02 -24.51 -5.70
N ILE A 401 24.42 -23.95 -4.64
CA ILE A 401 25.12 -23.42 -3.46
C ILE A 401 25.47 -24.59 -2.54
N ARG A 402 26.62 -25.26 -2.83
CA ARG A 402 27.08 -26.44 -2.09
C ARG A 402 27.92 -26.13 -0.85
N LYS A 403 28.34 -24.89 -0.66
CA LYS A 403 29.23 -24.46 0.44
C LYS A 403 28.70 -23.20 1.11
N GLY A 404 28.78 -23.14 2.44
CA GLY A 404 28.44 -21.95 3.20
C GLY A 404 27.43 -22.15 4.32
N GLY A 405 27.05 -23.39 4.66
CA GLY A 405 26.13 -23.70 5.74
C GLY A 405 24.75 -23.03 5.55
N LEU A 406 24.01 -22.82 6.63
CA LEU A 406 22.68 -22.20 6.62
C LEU A 406 22.69 -20.69 6.29
N GLY A 407 23.83 -20.01 6.45
CA GLY A 407 23.92 -18.55 6.25
C GLY A 407 23.76 -18.12 4.79
N MET A 408 24.37 -18.83 3.85
CA MET A 408 24.30 -18.48 2.43
C MET A 408 22.89 -18.59 1.84
N PRO A 409 22.11 -19.65 2.09
CA PRO A 409 20.71 -19.71 1.68
C PRO A 409 19.86 -18.54 2.19
N VAL A 410 20.08 -18.11 3.45
CA VAL A 410 19.35 -16.97 4.03
C VAL A 410 19.67 -15.68 3.29
N ILE A 411 20.95 -15.35 3.10
CA ILE A 411 21.38 -14.13 2.40
C ILE A 411 20.80 -14.08 0.98
N VAL A 412 20.92 -15.19 0.25
CA VAL A 412 20.44 -15.29 -1.13
C VAL A 412 18.91 -15.17 -1.20
N SER A 413 18.18 -15.80 -0.27
CA SER A 413 16.73 -15.70 -0.23
C SER A 413 16.25 -14.28 0.03
N VAL A 414 16.88 -13.57 0.98
CA VAL A 414 16.57 -12.16 1.27
C VAL A 414 16.85 -11.28 0.05
N LEU A 415 17.99 -11.48 -0.63
CA LEU A 415 18.32 -10.70 -1.82
C LEU A 415 17.32 -10.91 -2.95
N VAL A 416 16.97 -12.16 -3.27
CA VAL A 416 15.97 -12.49 -4.30
C VAL A 416 14.61 -11.91 -3.92
N PHE A 417 14.22 -11.99 -2.64
CA PHE A 417 12.96 -11.43 -2.16
C PHE A 417 12.92 -9.90 -2.24
N ILE A 418 14.02 -9.22 -1.92
CA ILE A 418 14.11 -7.75 -2.04
C ILE A 418 13.93 -7.33 -3.51
N ILE A 419 14.59 -8.01 -4.44
CA ILE A 419 14.43 -7.73 -5.87
C ILE A 419 12.97 -7.91 -6.31
N TYR A 420 12.35 -9.03 -5.92
CA TYR A 420 10.93 -9.27 -6.16
C TYR A 420 10.06 -8.16 -5.61
N TYR A 421 10.26 -7.81 -4.33
CA TYR A 421 9.46 -6.81 -3.63
C TYR A 421 9.55 -5.42 -4.27
N ILE A 422 10.74 -5.03 -4.71
CA ILE A 422 10.93 -3.74 -5.42
C ILE A 422 10.17 -3.75 -6.74
N ILE A 423 10.26 -4.82 -7.54
CA ILE A 423 9.58 -4.93 -8.83
C ILE A 423 8.06 -4.95 -8.62
N ASP A 424 7.57 -5.76 -7.69
CA ASP A 424 6.15 -5.91 -7.40
C ASP A 424 5.52 -4.60 -6.90
N ASN A 425 6.16 -3.94 -5.93
CA ASN A 425 5.68 -2.67 -5.37
C ASN A 425 5.74 -1.53 -6.40
N THR A 426 6.76 -1.51 -7.27
CA THR A 426 6.85 -0.53 -8.37
C THR A 426 5.74 -0.77 -9.38
N GLY A 427 5.53 -2.01 -9.80
CA GLY A 427 4.44 -2.39 -10.70
C GLY A 427 3.06 -2.02 -10.14
N TYR A 428 2.83 -2.32 -8.87
CA TYR A 428 1.60 -1.94 -8.16
C TYR A 428 1.36 -0.42 -8.18
N LYS A 429 2.38 0.38 -7.80
CA LYS A 429 2.27 1.85 -7.77
C LYS A 429 2.00 2.41 -9.17
N MET A 430 2.75 1.97 -10.18
CA MET A 430 2.58 2.43 -11.57
C MET A 430 1.21 2.07 -12.14
N ALA A 431 0.68 0.89 -11.82
CA ALA A 431 -0.66 0.46 -12.22
C ALA A 431 -1.76 1.26 -11.52
N ARG A 432 -1.65 1.45 -10.20
CA ARG A 432 -2.61 2.21 -9.40
C ARG A 432 -2.68 3.68 -9.85
N ASP A 433 -1.53 4.30 -10.08
CA ASP A 433 -1.42 5.71 -10.46
C ASP A 433 -1.75 5.94 -11.96
N GLY A 434 -2.12 4.88 -12.69
CA GLY A 434 -2.58 4.97 -14.09
C GLY A 434 -1.47 5.13 -15.13
N LYS A 435 -0.19 5.01 -14.73
CA LYS A 435 0.95 5.10 -15.66
C LYS A 435 1.12 3.83 -16.48
N TRP A 436 0.74 2.68 -15.93
CA TRP A 436 0.75 1.39 -16.61
C TRP A 436 -0.63 0.76 -16.61
N ILE A 437 -0.90 -0.09 -17.59
CA ILE A 437 -2.12 -0.91 -17.63
C ILE A 437 -2.09 -1.85 -16.42
N VAL A 438 -3.21 -2.00 -15.73
CA VAL A 438 -3.27 -2.70 -14.42
C VAL A 438 -2.70 -4.12 -14.50
N TRP A 439 -3.10 -4.91 -15.50
CA TRP A 439 -2.58 -6.27 -15.63
C TRP A 439 -1.07 -6.31 -15.88
N MET A 440 -0.52 -5.41 -16.70
CA MET A 440 0.94 -5.34 -16.94
C MET A 440 1.69 -5.02 -15.65
N GLY A 441 1.26 -3.99 -14.90
CA GLY A 441 1.91 -3.61 -13.66
C GLY A 441 1.89 -4.73 -12.62
N MET A 442 0.75 -5.41 -12.46
CA MET A 442 0.60 -6.47 -11.44
C MET A 442 1.31 -7.79 -11.82
N TRP A 443 1.49 -8.07 -13.11
CA TRP A 443 2.16 -9.30 -13.57
C TRP A 443 3.64 -9.10 -13.88
N THR A 444 4.18 -7.89 -13.78
CA THR A 444 5.59 -7.58 -14.07
C THR A 444 6.55 -8.41 -13.22
N SER A 445 6.29 -8.54 -11.90
CA SER A 445 7.11 -9.36 -11.00
C SER A 445 7.14 -10.82 -11.44
N SER A 446 5.99 -11.37 -11.79
CA SER A 446 5.88 -12.76 -12.28
C SER A 446 6.55 -12.91 -13.66
N ALA A 447 6.41 -11.95 -14.55
CA ALA A 447 7.02 -11.96 -15.89
C ALA A 447 8.55 -11.92 -15.85
N VAL A 448 9.14 -11.30 -14.83
CA VAL A 448 10.60 -11.27 -14.62
C VAL A 448 11.10 -12.54 -13.94
N LEU A 449 10.39 -13.02 -12.90
CA LEU A 449 10.84 -14.18 -12.13
C LEU A 449 10.59 -15.52 -12.81
N ALA A 450 9.54 -15.66 -13.62
CA ALA A 450 9.26 -16.91 -14.32
C ALA A 450 10.40 -17.32 -15.28
N PRO A 451 10.87 -16.45 -16.20
CA PRO A 451 12.04 -16.77 -17.04
C PRO A 451 13.30 -17.08 -16.23
N LEU A 452 13.53 -16.34 -15.12
CA LEU A 452 14.67 -16.58 -14.24
C LEU A 452 14.58 -17.98 -13.62
N GLY A 453 13.42 -18.37 -13.10
CA GLY A 453 13.19 -19.70 -12.53
C GLY A 453 13.36 -20.82 -13.56
N VAL A 454 12.84 -20.65 -14.78
CA VAL A 454 13.03 -21.59 -15.89
C VAL A 454 14.50 -21.70 -16.26
N PHE A 455 15.19 -20.58 -16.41
CA PHE A 455 16.63 -20.54 -16.73
C PHE A 455 17.48 -21.26 -15.67
N LEU A 456 17.27 -20.98 -14.39
CA LEU A 456 17.98 -21.61 -13.28
C LEU A 456 17.71 -23.13 -13.25
N THR A 457 16.43 -23.53 -13.42
CA THR A 457 16.04 -24.94 -13.43
C THR A 457 16.69 -25.68 -14.62
N TYR A 458 16.65 -25.11 -15.82
CA TYR A 458 17.27 -25.69 -17.01
C TYR A 458 18.78 -25.86 -16.81
N LYS A 459 19.46 -24.82 -16.32
CA LYS A 459 20.91 -24.80 -16.14
C LYS A 459 21.36 -25.77 -15.05
N SER A 460 20.64 -25.83 -13.93
CA SER A 460 20.93 -26.77 -12.83
C SER A 460 20.66 -28.25 -13.20
N ASN A 461 19.75 -28.48 -14.15
CA ASN A 461 19.48 -29.84 -14.65
C ASN A 461 20.59 -30.36 -15.61
N LYS A 462 21.26 -29.46 -16.36
CA LYS A 462 22.35 -29.81 -17.30
C LYS A 462 23.74 -29.93 -16.66
N ASP A 463 23.85 -29.82 -15.33
CA ASP A 463 25.11 -29.86 -14.57
C ASP A 463 26.26 -29.03 -15.19
N SER A 464 25.92 -27.97 -15.91
CA SER A 464 26.92 -27.10 -16.52
C SER A 464 27.74 -26.41 -15.41
N VAL A 465 29.04 -26.67 -15.42
CA VAL A 465 30.09 -26.13 -14.51
C VAL A 465 30.14 -24.58 -14.45
N VAL A 466 29.28 -23.93 -15.16
CA VAL A 466 29.26 -22.48 -15.41
C VAL A 466 28.75 -21.63 -14.23
N LEU A 467 28.31 -22.25 -13.13
CA LEU A 467 28.06 -21.55 -11.88
C LEU A 467 29.20 -21.77 -10.85
N ASN A 468 30.44 -21.70 -11.29
CA ASN A 468 31.51 -21.42 -10.38
C ASN A 468 31.28 -20.03 -9.78
N ALA A 469 30.92 -19.97 -8.48
CA ALA A 469 30.80 -18.70 -7.76
C ALA A 469 32.06 -17.83 -8.00
N ASP A 470 33.22 -18.46 -8.15
CA ASP A 470 34.48 -17.80 -8.48
C ASP A 470 34.47 -17.07 -9.83
N ALA A 471 33.74 -17.57 -10.84
CA ALA A 471 33.61 -16.88 -12.12
C ALA A 471 32.81 -15.59 -12.01
N TYR A 472 31.71 -15.59 -11.23
CA TYR A 472 30.91 -14.41 -10.99
C TYR A 472 31.56 -13.41 -10.04
N ILE A 473 32.23 -13.91 -8.99
CA ILE A 473 33.03 -13.09 -8.08
C ILE A 473 34.17 -12.42 -8.87
N ASN A 474 34.85 -13.13 -9.76
CA ASN A 474 35.89 -12.58 -10.61
C ASN A 474 35.36 -11.61 -11.67
N TRP A 475 34.15 -11.85 -12.23
CA TRP A 475 33.48 -10.92 -13.13
C TRP A 475 33.07 -9.64 -12.39
N PHE A 476 32.51 -9.78 -11.18
CA PHE A 476 32.12 -8.62 -10.34
C PHE A 476 33.35 -7.84 -9.86
N LYS A 477 34.42 -8.52 -9.46
CA LYS A 477 35.74 -7.90 -9.15
C LYS A 477 36.30 -7.16 -10.34
N LYS A 478 36.14 -7.72 -11.55
CA LYS A 478 36.61 -7.09 -12.80
C LYS A 478 35.81 -5.82 -13.12
N ILE A 479 34.50 -5.80 -12.86
CA ILE A 479 33.63 -4.58 -13.02
C ILE A 479 33.99 -3.53 -11.98
N MET A 480 34.24 -3.92 -10.72
CA MET A 480 34.62 -3.01 -9.64
C MET A 480 36.11 -2.60 -9.68
N GLY A 481 36.89 -3.00 -10.71
CA GLY A 481 38.27 -2.63 -10.84
C GLY A 481 39.19 -3.27 -9.78
N ILE A 482 38.71 -4.24 -8.99
CA ILE A 482 39.51 -4.92 -7.97
C ILE A 482 40.37 -5.97 -8.65
N ARG A 483 41.68 -5.69 -8.83
CA ARG A 483 42.62 -6.65 -9.32
C ARG A 483 42.75 -7.81 -8.34
N SER A 484 42.30 -9.01 -8.74
CA SER A 484 42.56 -10.23 -7.99
C SER A 484 44.07 -10.53 -8.06
N VAL A 485 44.72 -10.54 -6.92
CA VAL A 485 46.07 -11.07 -6.82
C VAL A 485 45.97 -12.56 -7.14
N ARG A 486 46.43 -12.96 -8.32
CA ARG A 486 46.61 -14.37 -8.65
C ARG A 486 47.74 -14.90 -7.75
N HIS A 487 47.39 -15.60 -6.69
CA HIS A 487 48.32 -16.54 -6.11
C HIS A 487 48.54 -17.65 -7.16
N ILE A 488 49.58 -17.52 -7.91
CA ILE A 488 50.11 -18.61 -8.72
C ILE A 488 50.77 -19.56 -7.71
N PHE A 489 50.01 -20.52 -7.20
CA PHE A 489 50.61 -21.72 -6.66
C PHE A 489 51.26 -22.40 -7.86
N LYS A 490 52.59 -22.22 -8.02
CA LYS A 490 53.38 -23.10 -8.82
C LYS A 490 53.17 -24.51 -8.23
N LYS A 491 52.49 -25.37 -8.97
CA LYS A 491 52.56 -26.80 -8.77
C LYS A 491 54.05 -27.11 -9.00
N GLU A 492 54.80 -27.37 -7.94
CA GLU A 492 56.07 -28.02 -8.07
C GLU A 492 55.80 -29.40 -8.66
N VAL A 493 56.06 -29.53 -9.93
CA VAL A 493 56.17 -30.82 -10.59
C VAL A 493 57.52 -31.40 -10.06
N ILE A 494 57.39 -32.30 -9.10
CA ILE A 494 58.57 -33.12 -8.70
C ILE A 494 58.85 -33.99 -9.91
N ILE A 495 59.81 -33.55 -10.72
CA ILE A 495 60.41 -34.37 -11.77
C ILE A 495 61.34 -35.30 -11.00
N HIS A 496 60.93 -36.56 -10.91
CA HIS A 496 61.87 -37.60 -10.48
C HIS A 496 62.98 -37.69 -11.53
N ASP A 497 64.16 -37.12 -11.22
CA ASP A 497 65.33 -37.28 -11.97
C ASP A 497 65.89 -38.68 -11.63
N PRO A 498 66.03 -39.63 -12.59
CA PRO A 498 66.47 -40.99 -12.33
C PRO A 498 67.96 -41.10 -11.95
N ASP A 499 68.71 -39.99 -12.04
CA ASP A 499 70.17 -39.98 -11.82
C ASP A 499 70.63 -39.47 -10.44
N TYR A 500 69.64 -39.22 -9.46
CA TYR A 500 70.09 -38.90 -8.10
C TYR A 500 70.35 -40.13 -7.28
N PRO A 501 71.61 -40.31 -6.77
CA PRO A 501 71.98 -41.45 -5.93
C PRO A 501 71.22 -41.37 -4.59
N ARG A 502 70.56 -42.46 -4.20
CA ARG A 502 70.02 -42.65 -2.87
C ARG A 502 71.14 -42.60 -1.85
N LEU A 503 71.18 -41.56 -1.06
CA LEU A 503 72.00 -41.57 0.16
C LEU A 503 71.28 -42.45 1.19
N THR A 504 71.93 -43.51 1.59
CA THR A 504 71.57 -44.48 2.63
C THR A 504 71.47 -43.82 3.99
#